data_23bdf8b094cbc187d1453595828be325
#
_entry.id   23bdf8b094cbc187d1453595828be325
#
_cell.length_a   1.000
_cell.length_b   1.000
_cell.length_c   1.000
_cell.angle_alpha   90.00
_cell.angle_beta   90.00
_cell.angle_gamma   90.00
#
_symmetry.space_group_name_H-M   'P 1'
#
loop_
_entity.id
_entity.type
_entity.pdbx_description
1 polymer ?
#
loop_
_entity_poly.entity_id
_entity_poly.type
_entity_poly.pdbx_seq_one_letter_code
_entity_poly.pdbx_strand_id
1 'polypeptide(L)'
;LDELWRDFNRKLGGLFGGGKGGGNRPPPGNGGGFKPDMKNAGYGLGLIVGVAVLIWLGTGFFIVNEGQQAVITQFGRYHSTVGAGFNWRLPYPIQRHEVVVVTQIRSTDVGRDSIVRSTGLRESAMLTEDENIVEIKFAVQYRLSDARAYLYESKAPADTVVQVAETAVREVVGKMKMDAALAEERDQIAPRVRTLMQTILDRYKVGVEVVNINLQQGGVRPPEQVQAAF
;
A
#
# COMPACT_ATOMS: atom_id res chain seq x y z
N LEU A 1 16.36 -33.86 -23.61
CA LEU A 1 16.66 -32.88 -22.52
C LEU A 1 17.95 -33.27 -21.78
N ASP A 2 18.22 -34.57 -21.58
CA ASP A 2 19.41 -35.07 -20.91
C ASP A 2 20.71 -34.84 -21.69
N GLU A 3 20.65 -34.86 -23.04
CA GLU A 3 21.82 -34.60 -23.87
C GLU A 3 22.19 -33.10 -23.85
N LEU A 4 21.23 -32.22 -23.87
CA LEU A 4 21.46 -30.78 -23.74
C LEU A 4 22.06 -30.41 -22.39
N TRP A 5 21.60 -31.09 -21.34
CA TRP A 5 22.09 -30.89 -19.97
C TRP A 5 23.52 -31.44 -19.80
N ARG A 6 23.85 -32.57 -20.44
CA ARG A 6 25.20 -33.12 -20.48
C ARG A 6 26.20 -32.24 -21.25
N ASP A 7 25.79 -31.72 -22.41
CA ASP A 7 26.65 -30.84 -23.22
C ASP A 7 26.86 -29.48 -22.55
N PHE A 8 25.83 -28.95 -21.89
CA PHE A 8 25.95 -27.73 -21.08
C PHE A 8 26.92 -27.93 -19.89
N ASN A 9 26.78 -29.03 -19.16
CA ASN A 9 27.64 -29.35 -18.01
C ASN A 9 29.07 -29.63 -18.44
N ARG A 10 29.29 -30.21 -19.61
CA ARG A 10 30.61 -30.47 -20.17
C ARG A 10 31.29 -29.17 -20.63
N LYS A 11 30.55 -28.22 -21.18
CA LYS A 11 31.06 -26.90 -21.55
C LYS A 11 31.33 -26.04 -20.32
N LEU A 12 30.47 -26.10 -19.29
CA LEU A 12 30.74 -25.43 -18.01
C LEU A 12 31.96 -26.05 -17.27
N GLY A 13 32.10 -27.38 -17.27
CA GLY A 13 33.23 -28.06 -16.67
C GLY A 13 34.56 -27.72 -17.33
N GLY A 14 34.55 -27.43 -18.65
CA GLY A 14 35.73 -26.94 -19.40
C GLY A 14 36.09 -25.49 -19.07
N LEU A 15 35.11 -24.68 -18.64
CA LEU A 15 35.35 -23.27 -18.24
C LEU A 15 35.83 -23.11 -16.80
N PHE A 16 35.41 -24.02 -15.89
CA PHE A 16 35.76 -23.99 -14.46
C PHE A 16 36.73 -25.06 -13.98
N GLY A 17 36.98 -26.11 -14.82
CA GLY A 17 37.86 -27.24 -14.47
C GLY A 17 39.17 -27.15 -15.20
N GLY A 18 40.18 -26.60 -14.56
CA GLY A 18 41.57 -26.76 -15.01
C GLY A 18 41.97 -28.24 -15.10
N GLY A 19 42.49 -28.66 -16.26
CA GLY A 19 42.72 -29.99 -16.72
C GLY A 19 43.37 -30.97 -15.73
N LYS A 20 42.79 -32.16 -15.70
CA LYS A 20 43.44 -33.36 -15.19
C LYS A 20 43.69 -34.29 -16.38
N GLY A 21 44.82 -34.06 -17.05
CA GLY A 21 45.38 -34.97 -18.06
C GLY A 21 46.45 -35.84 -17.44
N GLY A 22 46.34 -37.15 -17.67
CA GLY A 22 47.22 -38.18 -17.11
C GLY A 22 48.63 -38.21 -17.66
N GLY A 23 49.55 -38.62 -16.83
CA GLY A 23 50.75 -39.43 -17.01
C GLY A 23 51.77 -39.01 -18.05
N ASN A 24 52.87 -38.40 -17.61
CA ASN A 24 54.26 -38.90 -17.80
C ASN A 24 55.22 -38.01 -17.04
N ARG A 25 56.11 -38.58 -16.27
CA ARG A 25 57.19 -37.86 -15.56
C ARG A 25 58.29 -37.49 -16.54
N PRO A 26 58.80 -36.26 -16.49
CA PRO A 26 60.15 -35.93 -16.76
C PRO A 26 60.85 -35.16 -15.61
N PRO A 27 62.14 -34.91 -15.70
CA PRO A 27 63.06 -34.67 -14.56
C PRO A 27 63.00 -33.20 -14.08
N PRO A 28 63.68 -32.89 -12.94
CA PRO A 28 63.61 -31.65 -12.25
C PRO A 28 64.38 -30.53 -12.96
N GLY A 29 63.70 -29.45 -13.26
CA GLY A 29 64.33 -28.29 -13.89
C GLY A 29 63.56 -27.02 -13.63
N ASN A 30 64.11 -26.20 -12.74
CA ASN A 30 64.08 -24.77 -12.66
C ASN A 30 62.70 -24.00 -12.58
N GLY A 31 62.63 -23.24 -11.50
CA GLY A 31 61.47 -22.38 -11.16
C GLY A 31 60.95 -21.46 -12.27
N GLY A 32 59.85 -21.86 -12.81
CA GLY A 32 59.02 -21.00 -13.67
C GLY A 32 57.80 -20.56 -12.88
N GLY A 33 57.81 -19.30 -12.39
CA GLY A 33 56.66 -18.71 -11.73
C GLY A 33 55.46 -18.82 -12.59
N PHE A 34 54.37 -19.32 -12.04
CA PHE A 34 53.04 -19.34 -12.63
C PHE A 34 52.65 -17.88 -12.89
N LYS A 35 52.87 -17.40 -14.10
CA LYS A 35 52.33 -16.12 -14.56
C LYS A 35 50.91 -16.41 -15.07
N PRO A 36 49.87 -16.06 -14.35
CA PRO A 36 48.54 -16.15 -14.91
C PRO A 36 48.47 -15.22 -16.13
N ASP A 37 48.03 -15.77 -17.26
CA ASP A 37 47.90 -15.04 -18.50
C ASP A 37 46.76 -14.00 -18.33
N MET A 38 47.16 -12.81 -17.90
CA MET A 38 46.22 -11.73 -17.46
C MET A 38 45.24 -11.28 -18.57
N LYS A 39 45.55 -11.58 -19.84
CA LYS A 39 44.66 -11.25 -20.96
C LYS A 39 43.43 -12.15 -21.02
N ASN A 40 43.59 -13.46 -20.78
CA ASN A 40 42.47 -14.42 -20.79
C ASN A 40 41.70 -14.43 -19.47
N ALA A 41 42.33 -14.12 -18.34
CA ALA A 41 41.68 -13.98 -17.05
C ALA A 41 40.69 -12.79 -17.04
N GLY A 42 41.03 -11.70 -17.74
CA GLY A 42 40.14 -10.54 -17.86
C GLY A 42 38.85 -10.85 -18.63
N TYR A 43 38.89 -11.62 -19.71
CA TYR A 43 37.71 -12.04 -20.45
C TYR A 43 36.79 -12.97 -19.63
N GLY A 44 37.37 -13.92 -18.89
CA GLY A 44 36.64 -14.83 -18.00
C GLY A 44 35.91 -14.07 -16.87
N LEU A 45 36.65 -13.16 -16.20
CA LEU A 45 36.05 -12.30 -15.17
C LEU A 45 34.95 -11.41 -15.72
N GLY A 46 35.15 -10.78 -16.88
CA GLY A 46 34.14 -9.95 -17.56
C GLY A 46 32.87 -10.73 -17.90
N LEU A 47 33.00 -11.99 -18.34
CA LEU A 47 31.86 -12.84 -18.65
C LEU A 47 31.07 -13.20 -17.38
N ILE A 48 31.76 -13.56 -16.29
CA ILE A 48 31.13 -13.85 -14.98
C ILE A 48 30.36 -12.63 -14.48
N VAL A 49 30.98 -11.46 -14.51
CA VAL A 49 30.32 -10.19 -14.10
C VAL A 49 29.14 -9.89 -15.01
N GLY A 50 29.28 -10.08 -16.32
CA GLY A 50 28.18 -9.90 -17.29
C GLY A 50 26.98 -10.80 -16.99
N VAL A 51 27.22 -12.09 -16.74
CA VAL A 51 26.15 -13.04 -16.35
C VAL A 51 25.53 -12.65 -15.00
N ALA A 52 26.34 -12.27 -14.01
CA ALA A 52 25.81 -11.80 -12.71
C ALA A 52 24.91 -10.56 -12.86
N VAL A 53 25.30 -9.60 -13.70
CA VAL A 53 24.49 -8.42 -14.00
C VAL A 53 23.19 -8.79 -14.73
N LEU A 54 23.22 -9.72 -15.67
CA LEU A 54 22.01 -10.19 -16.36
C LEU A 54 21.04 -10.88 -15.39
N ILE A 55 21.54 -11.75 -14.51
CA ILE A 55 20.73 -12.39 -13.47
C ILE A 55 20.14 -11.32 -12.55
N TRP A 56 20.94 -10.34 -12.12
CA TRP A 56 20.50 -9.25 -11.26
C TRP A 56 19.41 -8.42 -11.93
N LEU A 57 19.55 -8.05 -13.21
CA LEU A 57 18.50 -7.34 -13.98
C LEU A 57 17.23 -8.18 -14.10
N GLY A 58 17.35 -9.51 -14.21
CA GLY A 58 16.22 -10.45 -14.23
C GLY A 58 15.38 -10.41 -12.96
N THR A 59 15.94 -10.07 -11.81
CA THR A 59 15.17 -9.93 -10.55
C THR A 59 14.27 -8.69 -10.50
N GLY A 60 14.35 -7.81 -11.49
CA GLY A 60 13.52 -6.61 -11.61
C GLY A 60 12.09 -6.87 -12.10
N PHE A 61 11.78 -8.04 -12.65
CA PHE A 61 10.45 -8.37 -13.12
C PHE A 61 9.49 -8.68 -11.96
N PHE A 62 8.26 -8.18 -12.08
CA PHE A 62 7.18 -8.46 -11.13
C PHE A 62 5.81 -8.34 -11.82
N ILE A 63 4.82 -8.98 -11.22
CA ILE A 63 3.45 -9.00 -11.73
C ILE A 63 2.55 -8.27 -10.74
N VAL A 64 1.71 -7.39 -11.25
CA VAL A 64 0.66 -6.70 -10.51
C VAL A 64 -0.67 -7.29 -10.94
N ASN A 65 -1.46 -7.77 -9.98
CA ASN A 65 -2.76 -8.38 -10.26
C ASN A 65 -3.81 -7.32 -10.60
N GLU A 66 -4.90 -7.75 -11.24
CA GLU A 66 -6.07 -6.91 -11.50
C GLU A 66 -6.61 -6.31 -10.18
N GLY A 67 -6.98 -5.03 -10.24
CA GLY A 67 -7.46 -4.30 -9.07
C GLY A 67 -6.37 -3.81 -8.12
N GLN A 68 -5.10 -4.02 -8.44
CA GLN A 68 -3.96 -3.54 -7.70
C GLN A 68 -3.17 -2.50 -8.50
N GLN A 69 -2.44 -1.66 -7.78
CA GLN A 69 -1.42 -0.77 -8.33
C GLN A 69 -0.12 -0.95 -7.56
N ALA A 70 1.00 -0.83 -8.26
CA ALA A 70 2.30 -0.83 -7.62
C ALA A 70 2.93 0.56 -7.72
N VAL A 71 3.33 1.08 -6.58
CA VAL A 71 4.06 2.35 -6.48
C VAL A 71 5.54 2.03 -6.42
N ILE A 72 6.29 2.52 -7.41
CA ILE A 72 7.73 2.31 -7.52
C ILE A 72 8.44 3.52 -6.92
N THR A 73 9.36 3.24 -6.01
CA THR A 73 10.25 4.24 -5.42
C THR A 73 11.69 3.98 -5.84
N GLN A 74 12.41 5.03 -6.16
CA GLN A 74 13.84 4.98 -6.47
C GLN A 74 14.62 5.75 -5.42
N PHE A 75 15.53 5.07 -4.72
CA PHE A 75 16.28 5.64 -3.60
C PHE A 75 15.39 6.35 -2.56
N GLY A 76 14.19 5.79 -2.29
CA GLY A 76 13.24 6.37 -1.35
C GLY A 76 12.37 7.52 -1.88
N ARG A 77 12.56 7.96 -3.14
CA ARG A 77 11.71 8.96 -3.79
C ARG A 77 10.70 8.29 -4.72
N TYR A 78 9.49 8.83 -4.78
CA TYR A 78 8.50 8.40 -5.74
C TYR A 78 9.04 8.50 -7.18
N HIS A 79 8.89 7.43 -7.95
CA HIS A 79 9.29 7.38 -9.35
C HIS A 79 8.06 7.27 -10.28
N SER A 80 7.25 6.23 -10.09
CA SER A 80 6.06 6.01 -10.91
C SER A 80 5.06 5.09 -10.22
N THR A 81 3.80 5.10 -10.69
CA THR A 81 2.77 4.15 -10.32
C THR A 81 2.43 3.33 -11.56
N VAL A 82 2.40 2.02 -11.44
CA VAL A 82 2.09 1.09 -12.52
C VAL A 82 0.84 0.28 -12.19
N GLY A 83 0.02 0.02 -13.21
CA GLY A 83 -1.19 -0.78 -13.11
C GLY A 83 -0.96 -2.28 -13.21
N ALA A 84 -2.07 -3.02 -13.31
CA ALA A 84 -2.07 -4.47 -13.48
C ALA A 84 -1.29 -4.91 -14.73
N GLY A 85 -0.66 -6.07 -14.62
CA GLY A 85 0.10 -6.68 -15.68
C GLY A 85 1.55 -6.99 -15.34
N PHE A 86 2.31 -7.33 -16.37
CA PHE A 86 3.73 -7.62 -16.27
C PHE A 86 4.53 -6.32 -16.31
N ASN A 87 5.30 -6.05 -15.25
CA ASN A 87 6.07 -4.83 -15.09
C ASN A 87 7.53 -5.15 -14.79
N TRP A 88 8.40 -4.21 -15.12
CA TRP A 88 9.82 -4.27 -14.82
C TRP A 88 10.28 -3.01 -14.08
N ARG A 89 11.13 -3.19 -13.10
CA ARG A 89 11.81 -2.13 -12.36
C ARG A 89 13.30 -2.43 -12.21
N LEU A 90 14.08 -1.43 -11.90
CA LEU A 90 15.47 -1.66 -11.52
C LEU A 90 15.53 -2.49 -10.24
N PRO A 91 16.37 -3.55 -10.21
CA PRO A 91 16.47 -4.42 -9.02
C PRO A 91 16.91 -3.68 -7.76
N TYR A 92 16.59 -4.30 -6.62
CA TYR A 92 17.11 -3.83 -5.34
C TYR A 92 18.66 -3.75 -5.40
N PRO A 93 19.32 -2.69 -4.84
CA PRO A 93 18.77 -1.68 -3.93
C PRO A 93 18.25 -0.39 -4.60
N ILE A 94 18.28 -0.27 -5.93
CA ILE A 94 17.99 0.98 -6.65
C ILE A 94 16.52 1.34 -6.55
N GLN A 95 15.63 0.39 -6.87
CA GLN A 95 14.19 0.59 -6.82
C GLN A 95 13.50 -0.43 -5.90
N ARG A 96 12.43 0.02 -5.27
CA ARG A 96 11.48 -0.81 -4.51
C ARG A 96 10.08 -0.58 -5.07
N HIS A 97 9.19 -1.54 -4.90
CA HIS A 97 7.78 -1.38 -5.21
C HIS A 97 6.94 -1.78 -4.02
N GLU A 98 5.80 -1.14 -3.89
CA GLU A 98 4.77 -1.45 -2.92
C GLU A 98 3.45 -1.63 -3.64
N VAL A 99 2.81 -2.79 -3.44
CA VAL A 99 1.56 -3.15 -4.11
C VAL A 99 0.39 -2.82 -3.20
N VAL A 100 -0.58 -2.08 -3.72
CA VAL A 100 -1.78 -1.66 -2.99
C VAL A 100 -3.03 -2.06 -3.76
N VAL A 101 -4.02 -2.61 -3.06
CA VAL A 101 -5.33 -2.94 -3.63
C VAL A 101 -6.17 -1.67 -3.68
N VAL A 102 -6.51 -1.20 -4.88
CA VAL A 102 -7.25 0.06 -5.09
C VAL A 102 -8.75 -0.15 -5.32
N THR A 103 -9.15 -1.31 -5.83
CA THR A 103 -10.57 -1.61 -6.10
C THR A 103 -11.34 -2.09 -4.88
N GLN A 104 -10.64 -2.52 -3.82
CA GLN A 104 -11.28 -3.02 -2.62
C GLN A 104 -12.00 -1.91 -1.87
N ILE A 105 -13.31 -2.08 -1.64
CA ILE A 105 -14.09 -1.22 -0.75
C ILE A 105 -13.72 -1.60 0.69
N ARG A 106 -13.26 -0.61 1.43
CA ARG A 106 -12.97 -0.70 2.86
C ARG A 106 -14.11 -0.08 3.63
N SER A 107 -14.51 -0.69 4.73
CA SER A 107 -15.52 -0.16 5.63
C SER A 107 -14.90 0.14 6.99
N THR A 108 -15.18 1.30 7.52
CA THR A 108 -14.75 1.71 8.86
C THR A 108 -15.94 2.28 9.62
N ASP A 109 -16.16 1.76 10.83
CA ASP A 109 -17.22 2.24 11.71
C ASP A 109 -16.75 3.49 12.45
N VAL A 110 -17.64 4.49 12.51
CA VAL A 110 -17.43 5.78 13.17
C VAL A 110 -18.51 5.97 14.24
N GLY A 111 -18.12 6.54 15.36
CA GLY A 111 -19.00 6.71 16.53
C GLY A 111 -18.92 5.51 17.49
N ARG A 112 -17.71 5.22 17.98
CA ARG A 112 -17.48 4.15 18.97
C ARG A 112 -18.24 4.40 20.25
N ASP A 113 -18.63 3.32 20.95
CA ASP A 113 -19.27 3.37 22.26
C ASP A 113 -18.31 3.74 23.41
N SER A 114 -17.14 4.30 23.10
CA SER A 114 -16.19 4.76 24.09
C SER A 114 -16.70 6.02 24.80
N ILE A 115 -16.68 5.97 26.14
CA ILE A 115 -17.06 7.11 26.97
C ILE A 115 -15.84 8.02 27.14
N VAL A 116 -15.97 9.27 26.74
CA VAL A 116 -14.94 10.29 26.96
C VAL A 116 -14.93 10.64 28.47
N ARG A 117 -13.85 10.29 29.15
CA ARG A 117 -13.72 10.43 30.61
C ARG A 117 -13.95 11.86 31.14
N SER A 118 -13.65 12.87 30.31
CA SER A 118 -13.78 14.28 30.69
C SER A 118 -15.21 14.78 30.68
N THR A 119 -16.09 14.24 29.85
CA THR A 119 -17.48 14.72 29.65
C THR A 119 -18.53 13.72 30.09
N GLY A 120 -18.15 12.44 30.29
CA GLY A 120 -19.11 11.35 30.55
C GLY A 120 -20.00 10.99 29.37
N LEU A 121 -19.84 11.68 28.23
CA LEU A 121 -20.60 11.44 27.01
C LEU A 121 -19.87 10.42 26.13
N ARG A 122 -20.62 9.73 25.27
CA ARG A 122 -20.04 8.86 24.24
C ARG A 122 -19.36 9.69 23.16
N GLU A 123 -18.35 9.15 22.54
CA GLU A 123 -17.63 9.76 21.41
C GLU A 123 -18.55 10.02 20.21
N SER A 124 -19.62 9.23 20.09
CA SER A 124 -20.70 9.39 19.10
C SER A 124 -21.67 10.53 19.39
N ALA A 125 -21.60 11.17 20.57
CA ALA A 125 -22.49 12.25 20.98
C ALA A 125 -22.11 13.57 20.27
N MET A 126 -23.11 14.24 19.68
CA MET A 126 -22.95 15.49 18.93
C MET A 126 -24.05 16.46 19.33
N LEU A 127 -23.76 17.76 19.22
CA LEU A 127 -24.71 18.83 19.49
C LEU A 127 -25.38 19.28 18.19
N THR A 128 -26.69 19.40 18.21
CA THR A 128 -27.51 19.96 17.12
C THR A 128 -27.60 21.49 17.23
N GLU A 129 -28.17 22.16 16.20
CA GLU A 129 -28.36 23.62 16.16
C GLU A 129 -29.22 24.13 17.34
N ASP A 130 -30.19 23.34 17.75
CA ASP A 130 -31.12 23.64 18.85
C ASP A 130 -30.62 23.16 20.23
N GLU A 131 -29.28 22.98 20.36
CA GLU A 131 -28.57 22.64 21.62
C GLU A 131 -28.95 21.27 22.22
N ASN A 132 -29.55 20.39 21.42
CA ASN A 132 -29.84 19.01 21.84
C ASN A 132 -28.66 18.09 21.56
N ILE A 133 -28.51 17.06 22.37
CA ILE A 133 -27.48 16.04 22.19
C ILE A 133 -28.10 14.85 21.45
N VAL A 134 -27.47 14.45 20.35
CA VAL A 134 -27.81 13.26 19.58
C VAL A 134 -26.60 12.34 19.46
N GLU A 135 -26.83 11.03 19.52
CA GLU A 135 -25.80 10.03 19.25
C GLU A 135 -25.94 9.54 17.82
N ILE A 136 -24.82 9.56 17.06
CA ILE A 136 -24.82 9.13 15.65
C ILE A 136 -23.74 8.08 15.44
N LYS A 137 -24.15 6.91 14.93
CA LYS A 137 -23.28 5.82 14.52
C LYS A 137 -23.47 5.55 13.04
N PHE A 138 -22.37 5.45 12.32
CA PHE A 138 -22.38 5.22 10.89
C PHE A 138 -21.12 4.45 10.45
N ALA A 139 -21.23 3.82 9.29
CA ALA A 139 -20.09 3.18 8.63
C ALA A 139 -19.75 3.94 7.35
N VAL A 140 -18.47 4.24 7.18
CA VAL A 140 -17.94 4.87 5.98
C VAL A 140 -17.35 3.79 5.09
N GLN A 141 -17.84 3.71 3.86
CA GLN A 141 -17.29 2.86 2.83
C GLN A 141 -16.47 3.72 1.87
N TYR A 142 -15.20 3.36 1.71
CA TYR A 142 -14.28 4.09 0.85
C TYR A 142 -13.37 3.14 0.08
N ARG A 143 -12.82 3.62 -1.01
CA ARG A 143 -11.79 2.94 -1.80
C ARG A 143 -10.61 3.86 -2.02
N LEU A 144 -9.48 3.30 -2.42
CA LEU A 144 -8.34 4.09 -2.80
C LEU A 144 -8.53 4.63 -4.22
N SER A 145 -8.31 5.94 -4.41
CA SER A 145 -8.31 6.60 -5.72
C SER A 145 -6.90 6.84 -6.23
N ASP A 146 -5.96 7.13 -5.33
CA ASP A 146 -4.54 7.36 -5.64
C ASP A 146 -3.66 6.60 -4.64
N ALA A 147 -3.00 5.54 -5.15
CA ALA A 147 -2.12 4.70 -4.35
C ALA A 147 -0.91 5.48 -3.80
N ARG A 148 -0.37 6.43 -4.57
CA ARG A 148 0.76 7.26 -4.15
C ARG A 148 0.37 8.16 -2.98
N ALA A 149 -0.74 8.89 -3.13
CA ALA A 149 -1.21 9.81 -2.11
C ALA A 149 -1.51 9.06 -0.80
N TYR A 150 -2.18 7.91 -0.90
CA TYR A 150 -2.51 7.07 0.25
C TYR A 150 -1.27 6.57 1.01
N LEU A 151 -0.18 6.21 0.31
CA LEU A 151 1.02 5.67 0.94
C LEU A 151 1.97 6.74 1.51
N TYR A 152 2.02 7.92 0.87
CA TYR A 152 3.11 8.87 1.15
C TYR A 152 2.69 10.28 1.56
N GLU A 153 1.44 10.69 1.32
CA GLU A 153 0.98 12.03 1.71
C GLU A 153 0.42 12.06 3.14
N SER A 154 -0.11 10.93 3.63
CA SER A 154 -0.63 10.80 5.00
C SER A 154 0.13 9.72 5.78
N LYS A 155 0.47 10.02 7.04
CA LYS A 155 1.14 9.05 7.93
C LYS A 155 0.19 7.92 8.35
N ALA A 156 -1.09 8.23 8.56
CA ALA A 156 -2.12 7.30 9.01
C ALA A 156 -3.43 7.56 8.24
N PRO A 157 -3.51 7.17 6.94
CA PRO A 157 -4.65 7.53 6.10
C PRO A 157 -5.97 6.95 6.59
N ALA A 158 -5.97 5.76 7.18
CA ALA A 158 -7.18 5.15 7.75
C ALA A 158 -7.72 5.96 8.94
N ASP A 159 -6.86 6.40 9.83
CA ASP A 159 -7.26 7.24 10.98
C ASP A 159 -7.71 8.63 10.51
N THR A 160 -7.06 9.18 9.48
CA THR A 160 -7.47 10.44 8.86
C THR A 160 -8.89 10.35 8.28
N VAL A 161 -9.24 9.24 7.65
CA VAL A 161 -10.61 9.01 7.13
C VAL A 161 -11.62 9.04 8.28
N VAL A 162 -11.34 8.40 9.42
CA VAL A 162 -12.21 8.40 10.60
C VAL A 162 -12.37 9.82 11.15
N GLN A 163 -11.28 10.55 11.37
CA GLN A 163 -11.31 11.91 11.91
C GLN A 163 -12.05 12.89 11.00
N VAL A 164 -11.86 12.76 9.68
CA VAL A 164 -12.59 13.57 8.69
C VAL A 164 -14.06 13.21 8.70
N ALA A 165 -14.41 11.93 8.83
CA ALA A 165 -15.80 11.49 8.92
C ALA A 165 -16.51 12.07 10.16
N GLU A 166 -15.87 12.00 11.34
CA GLU A 166 -16.39 12.60 12.57
C GLU A 166 -16.59 14.11 12.44
N THR A 167 -15.62 14.79 11.85
CA THR A 167 -15.68 16.24 11.64
C THR A 167 -16.81 16.61 10.68
N ALA A 168 -16.94 15.88 9.57
CA ALA A 168 -17.96 16.14 8.56
C ALA A 168 -19.38 15.88 9.09
N VAL A 169 -19.58 14.80 9.85
CA VAL A 169 -20.89 14.52 10.48
C VAL A 169 -21.21 15.58 11.51
N ARG A 170 -20.26 15.95 12.37
CA ARG A 170 -20.46 17.00 13.39
C ARG A 170 -20.83 18.34 12.76
N GLU A 171 -20.22 18.70 11.65
CA GLU A 171 -20.55 19.93 10.92
C GLU A 171 -21.95 19.88 10.29
N VAL A 172 -22.33 18.75 9.68
CA VAL A 172 -23.66 18.60 9.04
C VAL A 172 -24.75 18.60 10.10
N VAL A 173 -24.59 17.81 11.16
CA VAL A 173 -25.60 17.67 12.24
C VAL A 173 -25.69 18.94 13.09
N GLY A 174 -24.59 19.61 13.36
CA GLY A 174 -24.55 20.86 14.08
C GLY A 174 -25.26 22.03 13.37
N LYS A 175 -25.61 21.87 12.10
CA LYS A 175 -26.42 22.81 11.32
C LYS A 175 -27.88 22.37 11.14
N MET A 176 -28.29 21.30 11.84
CA MET A 176 -29.66 20.73 11.76
C MET A 176 -30.30 20.76 13.12
N LYS A 177 -31.61 20.92 13.15
CA LYS A 177 -32.42 20.74 14.36
C LYS A 177 -32.58 19.26 14.68
N MET A 178 -32.77 18.91 15.94
CA MET A 178 -32.90 17.53 16.40
C MET A 178 -34.00 16.77 15.66
N ASP A 179 -35.23 17.38 15.54
CA ASP A 179 -36.34 16.73 14.85
C ASP A 179 -36.06 16.47 13.38
N ALA A 180 -35.40 17.41 12.70
CA ALA A 180 -34.94 17.23 11.31
C ALA A 180 -33.92 16.10 11.19
N ALA A 181 -32.97 16.03 12.10
CA ALA A 181 -31.92 15.00 12.10
C ALA A 181 -32.46 13.59 12.43
N LEU A 182 -33.50 13.51 13.29
CA LEU A 182 -34.10 12.23 13.69
C LEU A 182 -35.11 11.68 12.66
N ALA A 183 -35.84 12.51 11.97
CA ALA A 183 -36.95 12.10 11.12
C ALA A 183 -36.95 12.73 9.71
N GLU A 184 -37.12 14.04 9.59
CA GLU A 184 -37.47 14.69 8.32
C GLU A 184 -36.32 14.70 7.30
N GLU A 185 -35.10 14.99 7.73
CA GLU A 185 -33.92 15.12 6.86
C GLU A 185 -32.87 14.01 7.06
N ARG A 186 -33.20 12.95 7.77
CA ARG A 186 -32.29 11.86 8.05
C ARG A 186 -31.62 11.30 6.79
N ASP A 187 -32.40 11.14 5.72
CA ASP A 187 -31.89 10.61 4.45
C ASP A 187 -30.96 11.59 3.73
N GLN A 188 -30.98 12.88 4.10
CA GLN A 188 -30.09 13.89 3.56
C GLN A 188 -28.74 13.98 4.27
N ILE A 189 -28.62 13.39 5.46
CA ILE A 189 -27.37 13.42 6.25
C ILE A 189 -26.26 12.71 5.48
N ALA A 190 -26.48 11.48 5.02
CA ALA A 190 -25.47 10.68 4.36
C ALA A 190 -24.90 11.34 3.09
N PRO A 191 -25.69 11.85 2.12
CA PRO A 191 -25.17 12.54 0.95
C PRO A 191 -24.47 13.86 1.29
N ARG A 192 -24.96 14.65 2.26
CA ARG A 192 -24.29 15.89 2.69
C ARG A 192 -22.93 15.59 3.32
N VAL A 193 -22.88 14.61 4.23
CA VAL A 193 -21.63 14.17 4.87
C VAL A 193 -20.64 13.61 3.84
N ARG A 194 -21.11 12.80 2.89
CA ARG A 194 -20.26 12.27 1.81
C ARG A 194 -19.59 13.38 1.02
N THR A 195 -20.35 14.38 0.61
CA THR A 195 -19.83 15.51 -0.19
C THR A 195 -18.81 16.34 0.60
N LEU A 196 -19.13 16.65 1.85
CA LEU A 196 -18.24 17.41 2.72
C LEU A 196 -16.95 16.63 3.03
N MET A 197 -17.10 15.36 3.36
CA MET A 197 -15.98 14.46 3.65
C MET A 197 -15.04 14.34 2.44
N GLN A 198 -15.59 14.14 1.22
CA GLN A 198 -14.78 14.08 0.00
C GLN A 198 -14.01 15.38 -0.22
N THR A 199 -14.65 16.53 -0.04
CA THR A 199 -14.01 17.86 -0.16
C THR A 199 -12.84 18.02 0.80
N ILE A 200 -12.98 17.54 2.04
CA ILE A 200 -11.91 17.60 3.04
C ILE A 200 -10.76 16.64 2.69
N LEU A 201 -11.09 15.39 2.32
CA LEU A 201 -10.10 14.37 1.94
C LEU A 201 -9.28 14.78 0.72
N ASP A 202 -9.93 15.42 -0.29
CA ASP A 202 -9.26 15.94 -1.48
C ASP A 202 -8.32 17.09 -1.13
N ARG A 203 -8.73 17.98 -0.23
CA ARG A 203 -7.88 19.08 0.27
C ARG A 203 -6.62 18.55 0.98
N TYR A 204 -6.76 17.49 1.76
CA TYR A 204 -5.64 16.84 2.45
C TYR A 204 -4.85 15.87 1.54
N LYS A 205 -5.30 15.64 0.30
CA LYS A 205 -4.68 14.74 -0.67
C LYS A 205 -4.45 13.32 -0.12
N VAL A 206 -5.44 12.79 0.60
CA VAL A 206 -5.33 11.46 1.24
C VAL A 206 -5.36 10.33 0.21
N GLY A 207 -5.83 10.57 -1.02
CA GLY A 207 -5.90 9.57 -2.09
C GLY A 207 -7.02 8.55 -1.89
N VAL A 208 -8.14 8.98 -1.29
CA VAL A 208 -9.30 8.13 -0.95
C VAL A 208 -10.55 8.71 -1.57
N GLU A 209 -11.41 7.85 -2.10
CA GLU A 209 -12.74 8.18 -2.59
C GLU A 209 -13.80 7.57 -1.68
N VAL A 210 -14.72 8.40 -1.18
CA VAL A 210 -15.85 7.95 -0.36
C VAL A 210 -16.93 7.37 -1.27
N VAL A 211 -17.17 6.08 -1.15
CA VAL A 211 -18.16 5.36 -1.95
C VAL A 211 -19.56 5.59 -1.38
N ASN A 212 -19.74 5.31 -0.09
CA ASN A 212 -21.03 5.41 0.58
C ASN A 212 -20.86 5.66 2.08
N ILE A 213 -21.92 6.23 2.68
CA ILE A 213 -22.06 6.38 4.13
C ILE A 213 -23.33 5.69 4.55
N ASN A 214 -23.21 4.68 5.38
CA ASN A 214 -24.33 3.90 5.89
C ASN A 214 -24.62 4.30 7.32
N LEU A 215 -25.73 5.01 7.54
CA LEU A 215 -26.25 5.25 8.88
C LEU A 215 -26.81 3.95 9.43
N GLN A 216 -26.34 3.51 10.61
CA GLN A 216 -26.87 2.31 11.24
C GLN A 216 -28.35 2.49 11.60
N GLN A 217 -29.14 1.40 11.55
CA GLN A 217 -30.54 1.42 11.99
C GLN A 217 -30.57 1.80 13.47
N GLY A 218 -31.31 2.87 13.82
CA GLY A 218 -31.25 3.47 15.15
C GLY A 218 -29.96 4.24 15.46
N GLY A 219 -29.14 4.52 14.43
CA GLY A 219 -27.85 5.19 14.56
C GLY A 219 -27.97 6.69 14.86
N VAL A 220 -29.12 7.29 14.69
CA VAL A 220 -29.43 8.65 15.17
C VAL A 220 -30.46 8.51 16.27
N ARG A 221 -30.08 8.79 17.50
CA ARG A 221 -30.96 8.66 18.67
C ARG A 221 -30.59 9.65 19.78
N PRO A 222 -31.56 10.03 20.64
CA PRO A 222 -31.23 10.74 21.87
C PRO A 222 -30.34 9.87 22.77
N PRO A 223 -29.53 10.48 23.65
CA PRO A 223 -28.76 9.76 24.64
C PRO A 223 -29.63 8.84 25.51
N GLU A 224 -29.12 7.68 25.90
CA GLU A 224 -29.88 6.68 26.69
C GLU A 224 -30.50 7.27 27.97
N GLN A 225 -29.84 8.28 28.56
CA GLN A 225 -30.27 8.94 29.80
C GLN A 225 -31.59 9.69 29.66
N VAL A 226 -31.94 10.15 28.45
CA VAL A 226 -33.16 10.95 28.18
C VAL A 226 -34.16 10.22 27.28
N GLN A 227 -33.81 9.01 26.83
CA GLN A 227 -34.62 8.24 25.88
C GLN A 227 -36.01 7.87 26.42
N ALA A 228 -36.17 7.80 27.75
CA ALA A 228 -37.46 7.53 28.41
C ALA A 228 -38.41 8.76 28.41
N ALA A 229 -37.95 9.95 28.05
CA ALA A 229 -38.70 11.19 28.02
C ALA A 229 -39.23 11.56 26.61
N PHE A 230 -38.79 10.81 25.61
CA PHE A 230 -39.22 10.88 24.20
C PHE A 230 -40.03 9.62 23.83
#